data_058d9391a648bbcdafaef6d25276670e
#
_entry.id   058d9391a648bbcdafaef6d25276670e
#
_cell.length_a   1.000
_cell.length_b   1.000
_cell.length_c   1.000
_cell.angle_alpha   90.00
_cell.angle_beta   90.00
_cell.angle_gamma   90.00
#
_symmetry.space_group_name_H-M   'P 1'
#
loop_
_entity.id
_entity.type
_entity.pdbx_description
1 polymer ?
#
loop_
_entity_poly.entity_id
_entity_poly.type
_entity_poly.pdbx_seq_one_letter_code
_entity_poly.pdbx_strand_id
1 'polypeptide(L)'
;MGRCRLTRQPPEGERIAHLETFRTTITPVLTVRQAAQAVAFYQRAFGAEEIYRNTYPDGRIVAELTIDGARFRVADEAPEAANLSPEALNGTTVRINLLVADPDQLCERAIANGAVEIAPIADQSYGLRQGRLADPFGPHWLVGRPLTGRSGDWARTPDR
;
A
#
# COMPACT_ATOMS: atom_id res chain seq x y z
N MET A 1 28.22 -33.85 -6.58
CA MET A 1 26.89 -34.21 -7.12
C MET A 1 25.90 -34.13 -5.97
N GLY A 2 25.30 -32.97 -5.72
CA GLY A 2 24.29 -32.73 -4.68
C GLY A 2 22.90 -33.06 -5.20
N ARG A 3 22.23 -34.03 -4.58
CA ARG A 3 20.85 -34.38 -4.90
C ARG A 3 19.92 -33.26 -4.36
N CYS A 4 19.26 -32.58 -5.25
CA CYS A 4 18.13 -31.71 -4.91
C CYS A 4 17.05 -32.55 -4.22
N ARG A 5 16.77 -32.28 -2.93
CA ARG A 5 15.63 -32.90 -2.23
C ARG A 5 14.36 -32.30 -2.80
N LEU A 6 13.63 -33.10 -3.58
CA LEU A 6 12.25 -32.82 -3.92
C LEU A 6 11.44 -32.73 -2.63
N THR A 7 11.03 -31.53 -2.25
CA THR A 7 10.02 -31.34 -1.19
C THR A 7 8.74 -32.05 -1.61
N ARG A 8 8.31 -33.01 -0.80
CA ARG A 8 7.02 -33.72 -1.03
C ARG A 8 5.92 -32.68 -1.17
N GLN A 9 5.25 -32.70 -2.30
CA GLN A 9 4.02 -31.92 -2.46
C GLN A 9 2.97 -32.47 -1.47
N PRO A 10 2.18 -31.60 -0.84
CA PRO A 10 1.10 -32.06 0.04
C PRO A 10 0.07 -32.89 -0.75
N PRO A 11 -0.64 -33.83 -0.10
CA PRO A 11 -1.64 -34.65 -0.73
C PRO A 11 -2.75 -33.81 -1.35
N GLU A 12 -3.35 -34.29 -2.43
CA GLU A 12 -4.30 -33.55 -3.28
C GLU A 12 -5.52 -33.02 -2.51
N GLY A 13 -5.98 -33.73 -1.49
CA GLY A 13 -7.08 -33.28 -0.61
C GLY A 13 -6.73 -32.05 0.25
N GLU A 14 -5.48 -31.92 0.72
CA GLU A 14 -5.04 -30.74 1.48
C GLU A 14 -4.87 -29.50 0.57
N ARG A 15 -4.48 -29.71 -0.70
CA ARG A 15 -4.43 -28.62 -1.69
C ARG A 15 -5.80 -28.06 -2.02
N ILE A 16 -6.81 -28.92 -2.16
CA ILE A 16 -8.18 -28.51 -2.47
C ILE A 16 -8.80 -27.75 -1.29
N ALA A 17 -8.66 -28.26 -0.06
CA ALA A 17 -9.15 -27.59 1.15
C ALA A 17 -8.50 -26.22 1.37
N HIS A 18 -7.22 -26.06 1.02
CA HIS A 18 -6.53 -24.77 1.12
C HIS A 18 -6.97 -23.77 0.04
N LEU A 19 -7.35 -24.25 -1.14
CA LEU A 19 -7.89 -23.42 -2.22
C LEU A 19 -9.33 -22.97 -1.96
N GLU A 20 -10.16 -23.79 -1.31
CA GLU A 20 -11.55 -23.44 -0.97
C GLU A 20 -11.67 -22.31 0.06
N THR A 21 -10.63 -22.08 0.87
CA THR A 21 -10.58 -20.98 1.85
C THR A 21 -9.86 -19.73 1.33
N PHE A 22 -9.20 -19.81 0.17
CA PHE A 22 -8.47 -18.69 -0.40
C PHE A 22 -9.42 -17.67 -1.02
N ARG A 23 -9.34 -16.42 -0.54
CA ARG A 23 -10.04 -15.28 -1.16
C ARG A 23 -9.08 -14.50 -2.04
N THR A 24 -9.52 -14.18 -3.26
CA THR A 24 -8.75 -13.31 -4.15
C THR A 24 -8.55 -11.95 -3.50
N THR A 25 -7.31 -11.46 -3.49
CA THR A 25 -6.95 -10.13 -2.99
C THR A 25 -6.10 -9.40 -4.00
N ILE A 26 -6.17 -8.08 -3.99
CA ILE A 26 -5.24 -7.21 -4.71
C ILE A 26 -4.48 -6.42 -3.65
N THR A 27 -3.17 -6.57 -3.64
CA THR A 27 -2.28 -5.87 -2.70
C THR A 27 -1.27 -5.06 -3.50
N PRO A 28 -1.35 -3.72 -3.51
CA PRO A 28 -0.35 -2.88 -4.17
C PRO A 28 1.04 -3.11 -3.57
N VAL A 29 2.07 -3.06 -4.41
CA VAL A 29 3.47 -3.06 -3.99
C VAL A 29 4.09 -1.73 -4.40
N LEU A 30 4.51 -0.95 -3.42
CA LEU A 30 5.19 0.32 -3.62
C LEU A 30 6.70 0.06 -3.63
N THR A 31 7.31 0.19 -4.78
CA THR A 31 8.77 0.09 -4.91
C THR A 31 9.39 1.45 -4.62
N VAL A 32 10.31 1.49 -3.67
CA VAL A 32 10.98 2.72 -3.23
C VAL A 32 12.47 2.47 -3.02
N ARG A 33 13.30 3.52 -2.96
CA ARG A 33 14.76 3.36 -2.71
C ARG A 33 15.12 2.97 -1.29
N GLN A 34 14.30 3.36 -0.33
CA GLN A 34 14.59 3.22 1.11
C GLN A 34 13.37 2.67 1.84
N ALA A 35 13.05 1.40 1.58
CA ALA A 35 11.83 0.78 2.07
C ALA A 35 11.71 0.79 3.60
N ALA A 36 12.79 0.64 4.35
CA ALA A 36 12.77 0.70 5.81
C ALA A 36 12.36 2.10 6.33
N GLN A 37 12.83 3.16 5.67
CA GLN A 37 12.45 4.54 6.02
C GLN A 37 11.01 4.84 5.59
N ALA A 38 10.59 4.30 4.44
CA ALA A 38 9.20 4.42 3.98
C ALA A 38 8.22 3.74 4.94
N VAL A 39 8.53 2.55 5.44
CA VAL A 39 7.74 1.88 6.49
C VAL A 39 7.60 2.77 7.72
N ALA A 40 8.70 3.33 8.22
CA ALA A 40 8.68 4.21 9.38
C ALA A 40 7.86 5.49 9.13
N PHE A 41 7.87 6.02 7.90
CA PHE A 41 7.01 7.14 7.49
C PHE A 41 5.54 6.74 7.53
N TYR A 42 5.14 5.63 6.90
CA TYR A 42 3.74 5.20 6.86
C TYR A 42 3.18 4.89 8.25
N GLN A 43 4.00 4.36 9.14
CA GLN A 43 3.62 4.17 10.55
C GLN A 43 3.31 5.52 11.23
N ARG A 44 4.19 6.52 11.10
CA ARG A 44 4.00 7.83 11.74
C ARG A 44 2.93 8.68 11.07
N ALA A 45 2.94 8.71 9.74
CA ALA A 45 2.07 9.60 8.96
C ALA A 45 0.66 9.05 8.79
N PHE A 46 0.52 7.77 8.47
CA PHE A 46 -0.77 7.15 8.15
C PHE A 46 -1.31 6.25 9.26
N GLY A 47 -0.53 6.02 10.33
CA GLY A 47 -0.90 5.07 11.38
C GLY A 47 -0.87 3.61 10.89
N ALA A 48 -0.05 3.32 9.88
CA ALA A 48 0.08 1.97 9.36
C ALA A 48 0.72 1.03 10.40
N GLU A 49 0.29 -0.22 10.40
CA GLU A 49 0.90 -1.30 11.19
C GLU A 49 1.68 -2.22 10.26
N GLU A 50 2.91 -2.56 10.63
CA GLU A 50 3.70 -3.55 9.92
C GLU A 50 3.29 -4.95 10.36
N ILE A 51 2.78 -5.77 9.42
CA ILE A 51 2.30 -7.12 9.69
C ILE A 51 3.26 -8.22 9.22
N TYR A 52 4.19 -7.87 8.32
CA TYR A 52 5.21 -8.80 7.83
C TYR A 52 6.42 -8.03 7.31
N ARG A 53 7.62 -8.61 7.50
CA ARG A 53 8.87 -8.15 6.89
C ARG A 53 9.73 -9.34 6.47
N ASN A 54 10.28 -9.26 5.28
CA ASN A 54 11.40 -10.09 4.84
C ASN A 54 12.61 -9.19 4.59
N THR A 55 13.77 -9.63 5.08
CA THR A 55 15.04 -8.93 4.85
C THR A 55 15.95 -9.84 4.02
N TYR A 56 16.42 -9.35 2.90
CA TYR A 56 17.34 -10.05 2.02
C TYR A 56 18.79 -9.97 2.55
N PRO A 57 19.71 -10.89 2.12
CA PRO A 57 21.11 -10.87 2.55
C PRO A 57 21.85 -9.56 2.23
N ASP A 58 21.43 -8.83 1.21
CA ASP A 58 21.97 -7.52 0.80
C ASP A 58 21.40 -6.33 1.58
N GLY A 59 20.52 -6.59 2.55
CA GLY A 59 19.89 -5.60 3.40
C GLY A 59 18.60 -5.01 2.84
N ARG A 60 18.23 -5.28 1.60
CA ARG A 60 16.93 -4.87 1.04
C ARG A 60 15.79 -5.54 1.79
N ILE A 61 14.65 -4.87 1.87
CA ILE A 61 13.47 -5.39 2.53
C ILE A 61 12.23 -5.41 1.63
N VAL A 62 11.32 -6.30 1.96
CA VAL A 62 9.91 -6.24 1.57
C VAL A 62 9.09 -6.31 2.84
N ALA A 63 8.23 -5.32 3.05
CA ALA A 63 7.33 -5.29 4.20
C ALA A 63 5.87 -5.23 3.74
N GLU A 64 4.96 -5.83 4.50
CA GLU A 64 3.53 -5.68 4.32
C GLU A 64 2.97 -4.86 5.49
N LEU A 65 2.19 -3.85 5.14
CA LEU A 65 1.56 -2.94 6.09
C LEU A 65 0.04 -2.98 5.94
N THR A 66 -0.64 -2.58 7.00
CA THR A 66 -2.08 -2.39 7.00
C THR A 66 -2.46 -1.03 7.60
N ILE A 67 -3.49 -0.39 7.03
CA ILE A 67 -4.17 0.79 7.59
C ILE A 67 -5.64 0.40 7.71
N ASP A 68 -6.13 0.22 8.93
CA ASP A 68 -7.52 -0.21 9.22
C ASP A 68 -7.94 -1.44 8.40
N GLY A 69 -7.04 -2.42 8.22
CA GLY A 69 -7.28 -3.63 7.44
C GLY A 69 -6.99 -3.51 5.92
N ALA A 70 -6.83 -2.31 5.39
CA ALA A 70 -6.38 -2.11 4.01
C ALA A 70 -4.88 -2.40 3.89
N ARG A 71 -4.51 -3.35 3.02
CA ARG A 71 -3.14 -3.86 2.90
C ARG A 71 -2.40 -3.30 1.70
N PHE A 72 -1.12 -3.04 1.90
CA PHE A 72 -0.18 -2.73 0.83
C PHE A 72 1.22 -3.21 1.22
N ARG A 73 2.10 -3.34 0.24
CA ARG A 73 3.50 -3.70 0.46
C ARG A 73 4.42 -2.56 0.09
N VAL A 74 5.56 -2.56 0.74
CA VAL A 74 6.69 -1.66 0.44
C VAL A 74 7.89 -2.53 0.18
N ALA A 75 8.62 -2.26 -0.90
CA ALA A 75 9.80 -3.00 -1.29
C ALA A 75 10.92 -2.04 -1.69
N ASP A 76 12.17 -2.39 -1.37
CA ASP A 76 13.31 -1.72 -1.94
C ASP A 76 13.38 -1.94 -3.45
N GLU A 77 13.83 -0.92 -4.20
CA GLU A 77 14.05 -1.06 -5.63
C GLU A 77 15.09 -2.15 -5.94
N ALA A 78 14.89 -2.80 -7.07
CA ALA A 78 15.77 -3.84 -7.60
C ALA A 78 15.88 -3.66 -9.11
N PRO A 79 16.73 -2.72 -9.59
CA PRO A 79 16.83 -2.38 -11.00
C PRO A 79 17.20 -3.58 -11.88
N GLU A 80 17.97 -4.52 -11.34
CA GLU A 80 18.33 -5.78 -12.01
C GLU A 80 17.11 -6.68 -12.28
N ALA A 81 16.02 -6.51 -11.52
CA ALA A 81 14.74 -7.19 -11.70
C ALA A 81 13.67 -6.29 -12.33
N ALA A 82 14.05 -5.13 -12.88
CA ALA A 82 13.16 -4.10 -13.42
C ALA A 82 12.16 -3.51 -12.40
N ASN A 83 12.42 -3.64 -11.10
CA ASN A 83 11.66 -3.01 -10.05
C ASN A 83 12.26 -1.63 -9.73
N LEU A 84 11.71 -0.59 -10.33
CA LEU A 84 12.20 0.78 -10.24
C LEU A 84 11.33 1.62 -9.31
N SER A 85 11.96 2.50 -8.53
CA SER A 85 11.25 3.49 -7.71
C SER A 85 10.71 4.65 -8.55
N PRO A 86 9.70 5.40 -8.07
CA PRO A 86 9.25 6.63 -8.71
C PRO A 86 10.37 7.65 -8.88
N GLU A 87 11.32 7.69 -7.96
CA GLU A 87 12.49 8.55 -8.03
C GLU A 87 13.41 8.16 -9.20
N ALA A 88 13.64 6.87 -9.42
CA ALA A 88 14.43 6.38 -10.55
C ALA A 88 13.76 6.66 -11.91
N LEU A 89 12.42 6.67 -11.95
CA LEU A 89 11.62 6.93 -13.13
C LEU A 89 11.30 8.43 -13.34
N ASN A 90 11.66 9.28 -12.37
CA ASN A 90 11.26 10.69 -12.33
C ASN A 90 9.73 10.86 -12.47
N GLY A 91 8.95 10.00 -11.82
CA GLY A 91 7.50 10.04 -11.85
C GLY A 91 6.84 8.77 -11.34
N THR A 92 5.52 8.80 -11.27
CA THR A 92 4.70 7.65 -10.88
C THR A 92 3.54 7.46 -11.83
N THR A 93 3.20 6.21 -12.13
CA THR A 93 2.06 5.84 -12.98
C THR A 93 0.85 5.38 -12.17
N VAL A 94 1.04 5.10 -10.87
CA VAL A 94 0.00 4.60 -9.97
C VAL A 94 -0.23 5.61 -8.85
N ARG A 95 -1.50 5.82 -8.52
CA ARG A 95 -1.93 6.56 -7.32
C ARG A 95 -2.70 5.61 -6.43
N ILE A 96 -2.40 5.64 -5.13
CA ILE A 96 -3.14 4.86 -4.14
C ILE A 96 -4.32 5.72 -3.67
N ASN A 97 -5.54 5.19 -3.77
CA ASN A 97 -6.72 5.84 -3.24
C ASN A 97 -6.98 5.30 -1.83
N LEU A 98 -6.76 6.15 -0.83
CA LEU A 98 -6.94 5.84 0.58
C LEU A 98 -8.15 6.60 1.11
N LEU A 99 -9.23 5.88 1.39
CA LEU A 99 -10.43 6.44 2.03
C LEU A 99 -10.36 6.22 3.53
N VAL A 100 -10.44 7.31 4.29
CA VAL A 100 -10.34 7.32 5.76
C VAL A 100 -11.45 8.16 6.37
N ALA A 101 -11.71 8.00 7.66
CA ALA A 101 -12.74 8.76 8.38
C ALA A 101 -12.42 10.26 8.43
N ASP A 102 -11.15 10.63 8.64
CA ASP A 102 -10.69 12.02 8.73
C ASP A 102 -9.49 12.25 7.79
N PRO A 103 -9.75 12.62 6.52
CA PRO A 103 -8.69 12.88 5.56
C PRO A 103 -7.90 14.14 5.86
N ASP A 104 -8.51 15.15 6.48
CA ASP A 104 -7.85 16.41 6.83
C ASP A 104 -6.74 16.16 7.87
N GLN A 105 -7.08 15.48 8.98
CA GLN A 105 -6.12 15.14 10.03
C GLN A 105 -4.99 14.23 9.51
N LEU A 106 -5.33 13.25 8.65
CA LEU A 106 -4.31 12.37 8.07
C LEU A 106 -3.34 13.15 7.18
N CYS A 107 -3.85 14.06 6.34
CA CYS A 107 -3.01 14.90 5.48
C CYS A 107 -2.12 15.84 6.28
N GLU A 108 -2.64 16.51 7.31
CA GLU A 108 -1.85 17.36 8.21
C GLU A 108 -0.69 16.57 8.83
N ARG A 109 -0.98 15.37 9.36
CA ARG A 109 0.02 14.49 9.94
C ARG A 109 1.04 14.01 8.90
N ALA A 110 0.62 13.69 7.69
CA ALA A 110 1.51 13.27 6.61
C ALA A 110 2.45 14.40 6.20
N ILE A 111 1.94 15.62 6.04
CA ILE A 111 2.74 16.82 5.71
C ILE A 111 3.75 17.12 6.84
N ALA A 112 3.33 17.03 8.10
CA ALA A 112 4.22 17.20 9.25
C ALA A 112 5.36 16.14 9.29
N ASN A 113 5.18 14.99 8.63
CA ASN A 113 6.18 13.94 8.48
C ASN A 113 6.94 13.97 7.12
N GLY A 114 6.74 15.01 6.31
CA GLY A 114 7.53 15.24 5.09
C GLY A 114 6.81 14.93 3.77
N ALA A 115 5.52 14.61 3.77
CA ALA A 115 4.75 14.55 2.53
C ALA A 115 4.55 15.95 1.94
N VAL A 116 4.40 16.01 0.62
CA VAL A 116 4.13 17.24 -0.12
C VAL A 116 2.69 17.26 -0.58
N GLU A 117 1.97 18.34 -0.29
CA GLU A 117 0.64 18.56 -0.82
C GLU A 117 0.71 18.88 -2.31
N ILE A 118 0.05 18.07 -3.13
CA ILE A 118 -0.10 18.29 -4.58
C ILE A 118 -1.43 18.98 -4.89
N ALA A 119 -2.48 18.60 -4.17
CA ALA A 119 -3.78 19.25 -4.21
C ALA A 119 -4.41 19.21 -2.81
N PRO A 120 -4.96 20.32 -2.32
CA PRO A 120 -5.53 20.40 -0.99
C PRO A 120 -6.77 19.51 -0.86
N ILE A 121 -7.07 19.10 0.38
CA ILE A 121 -8.32 18.43 0.71
C ILE A 121 -9.47 19.40 0.49
N ALA A 122 -10.39 19.04 -0.41
CA ALA A 122 -11.57 19.84 -0.72
C ALA A 122 -12.74 18.94 -1.12
N ASP A 123 -13.95 19.48 -1.02
CA ASP A 123 -15.15 18.80 -1.47
C ASP A 123 -15.19 18.81 -3.00
N GLN A 124 -15.19 17.63 -3.59
CA GLN A 124 -15.13 17.40 -5.02
C GLN A 124 -16.54 17.19 -5.60
N SER A 125 -16.73 17.60 -6.84
CA SER A 125 -18.01 17.45 -7.55
C SER A 125 -18.49 16.02 -7.71
N TYR A 126 -17.57 15.05 -7.64
CA TYR A 126 -17.83 13.60 -7.74
C TYR A 126 -18.17 12.94 -6.40
N GLY A 127 -18.43 13.71 -5.34
CA GLY A 127 -18.98 13.20 -4.08
C GLY A 127 -17.96 12.72 -3.04
N LEU A 128 -16.70 13.08 -3.19
CA LEU A 128 -15.66 12.86 -2.17
C LEU A 128 -15.14 14.19 -1.63
N ARG A 129 -14.80 14.24 -0.34
CA ARG A 129 -13.83 15.19 0.19
C ARG A 129 -12.46 14.55 0.00
N GLN A 130 -11.62 15.09 -0.89
CA GLN A 130 -10.39 14.43 -1.30
C GLN A 130 -9.33 15.44 -1.71
N GLY A 131 -8.07 15.12 -1.38
CA GLY A 131 -6.87 15.79 -1.85
C GLY A 131 -5.82 14.81 -2.35
N ARG A 132 -4.64 15.32 -2.69
CA ARG A 132 -3.52 14.52 -3.21
C ARG A 132 -2.23 14.90 -2.53
N LEU A 133 -1.51 13.89 -2.05
CA LEU A 133 -0.17 14.00 -1.49
C LEU A 133 0.84 13.23 -2.35
N ALA A 134 2.08 13.68 -2.36
CA ALA A 134 3.25 12.87 -2.69
C ALA A 134 3.96 12.54 -1.38
N ASP A 135 4.25 11.27 -1.13
CA ASP A 135 5.08 10.91 0.01
C ASP A 135 6.58 11.16 -0.28
N PRO A 136 7.46 11.14 0.73
CA PRO A 136 8.88 11.46 0.55
C PRO A 136 9.65 10.46 -0.34
N PHE A 137 9.03 9.33 -0.71
CA PHE A 137 9.63 8.25 -1.50
C PHE A 137 9.08 8.19 -2.92
N GLY A 138 8.18 9.13 -3.27
CA GLY A 138 7.64 9.32 -4.61
C GLY A 138 6.25 8.76 -4.90
N PRO A 139 5.71 7.73 -4.23
CA PRO A 139 4.31 7.34 -4.36
C PRO A 139 3.33 8.49 -4.11
N HIS A 140 2.24 8.47 -4.90
CA HIS A 140 1.17 9.45 -4.77
C HIS A 140 -0.09 8.84 -4.13
N TRP A 141 -0.68 9.58 -3.21
CA TRP A 141 -1.85 9.20 -2.44
C TRP A 141 -3.00 10.16 -2.70
N LEU A 142 -4.14 9.61 -3.09
CA LEU A 142 -5.43 10.31 -3.07
C LEU A 142 -6.06 10.01 -1.71
N VAL A 143 -6.11 10.99 -0.83
CA VAL A 143 -6.63 10.81 0.53
C VAL A 143 -8.00 11.47 0.61
N GLY A 144 -9.01 10.73 1.07
CA GLY A 144 -10.36 11.29 1.09
C GLY A 144 -11.37 10.49 1.89
N ARG A 145 -12.61 10.95 1.85
CA ARG A 145 -13.80 10.27 2.38
C ARG A 145 -15.02 10.60 1.53
N PRO A 146 -16.04 9.72 1.52
CA PRO A 146 -17.33 10.06 0.92
C PRO A 146 -17.99 11.26 1.62
N LEU A 147 -18.62 12.14 0.83
CA LEU A 147 -19.48 13.19 1.38
C LEU A 147 -20.82 12.58 1.80
N THR A 148 -21.30 12.96 2.99
CA THR A 148 -22.62 12.55 3.50
C THR A 148 -23.74 13.07 2.57
N GLY A 149 -24.67 12.19 2.20
CA GLY A 149 -25.80 12.54 1.33
C GLY A 149 -25.56 12.43 -0.18
N ARG A 150 -24.35 12.11 -0.60
CA ARG A 150 -24.03 11.77 -1.99
C ARG A 150 -23.44 10.36 -2.02
N SER A 151 -24.31 9.35 -1.93
CA SER A 151 -23.89 7.95 -2.10
C SER A 151 -23.57 7.67 -3.56
N GLY A 152 -22.33 7.88 -3.94
CA GLY A 152 -21.75 7.11 -5.03
C GLY A 152 -21.59 5.66 -4.55
N ASP A 153 -21.82 4.68 -5.43
CA ASP A 153 -21.78 3.22 -5.10
C ASP A 153 -20.44 2.67 -4.58
N TRP A 154 -19.43 3.49 -4.46
CA TRP A 154 -18.09 3.06 -4.03
C TRP A 154 -17.90 2.91 -2.51
N ALA A 155 -18.89 3.32 -1.69
CA ALA A 155 -18.84 3.20 -0.23
C ALA A 155 -19.69 2.02 0.29
N ARG A 156 -20.27 1.22 -0.56
CA ARG A 156 -20.99 0.01 -0.14
C ARG A 156 -19.99 -1.09 0.17
N THR A 157 -19.76 -1.32 1.44
CA THR A 157 -19.25 -2.62 1.89
C THR A 157 -20.27 -3.66 1.40
N PRO A 158 -19.87 -4.69 0.64
CA PRO A 158 -20.80 -5.78 0.35
C PRO A 158 -21.26 -6.36 1.67
N ASP A 159 -22.59 -6.46 1.87
CA ASP A 159 -23.18 -7.15 3.00
C ASP A 159 -22.58 -8.56 3.07
N ARG A 160 -22.18 -8.95 4.28
CA ARG A 160 -21.55 -10.24 4.57
C ARG A 160 -22.56 -11.38 4.41
#